data_fff274fb819db3156cfe53cf31fcad56
#
_entry.id   fff274fb819db3156cfe53cf31fcad56
#
_cell.length_a   1.000
_cell.length_b   1.000
_cell.length_c   1.000
_cell.angle_alpha   90.00
_cell.angle_beta   90.00
_cell.angle_gamma   90.00
#
_symmetry.space_group_name_H-M   'P 1'
#
loop_
_entity.id
_entity.type
_entity.pdbx_description
1 polymer ?
#
loop_
_entity_poly.entity_id
_entity_poly.type
_entity_poly.pdbx_seq_one_letter_code
_entity_poly.pdbx_strand_id
1 'polypeptide(L)'
;MRKIITTTICALLFSFGLYAQQDAMFTKYMFNSLVYNPAYAGSKDHMAIGLLHRTQWWGIDGAPTTQSITAHTPLRNDRVGVGLNLINDVIGPTHSIQANISYAYRIPIGKSKLAIGVQGGVNSWRADWTKLSLEQQVDAAYDDPSPSFILPNFGGGIYFYNDRFYMGLGVPHLIEYDLRKKGLDGGEVETPIWAKQYRHYFFSTGAAIPLKGEMLVFKPSILIKNVGLLSGINKDEAYQNLGAPTEFDIDLSLMFYQAFWIGASFRSAFEAFDDTSSFDSVDLWASYYLQNGLRIGAAYDYTLTKLQGPAQGSFEVMLGYEFNYKTKQLVTPRYF
;
A
#
# COMPACT_ATOMS: atom_id res chain seq x y z
N MET A 1 -8.26 -20.82 45.23
CA MET A 1 -9.08 -21.12 44.06
C MET A 1 -9.51 -19.87 43.28
N ARG A 2 -10.12 -18.86 43.90
CA ARG A 2 -10.59 -17.64 43.18
C ARG A 2 -9.47 -16.88 42.44
N LYS A 3 -8.27 -16.72 43.01
CA LYS A 3 -7.12 -16.08 42.39
C LYS A 3 -6.54 -16.85 41.20
N ILE A 4 -6.55 -18.19 41.28
CA ILE A 4 -6.06 -19.06 40.18
C ILE A 4 -7.00 -18.98 38.99
N ILE A 5 -8.31 -18.97 39.24
CA ILE A 5 -9.33 -18.84 38.16
C ILE A 5 -9.20 -17.46 37.46
N THR A 6 -8.96 -16.39 38.23
CA THR A 6 -8.78 -15.04 37.64
C THR A 6 -7.50 -14.94 36.82
N THR A 7 -6.39 -15.57 37.27
CA THR A 7 -5.13 -15.58 36.51
C THR A 7 -5.24 -16.45 35.24
N THR A 8 -5.96 -17.58 35.31
CA THR A 8 -6.20 -18.44 34.15
C THR A 8 -7.11 -17.76 33.13
N ILE A 9 -8.14 -17.02 33.56
CA ILE A 9 -9.00 -16.23 32.66
C ILE A 9 -8.23 -15.06 32.03
N CYS A 10 -7.36 -14.37 32.80
CA CYS A 10 -6.48 -13.36 32.22
C CYS A 10 -5.45 -13.93 31.23
N ALA A 11 -4.91 -15.11 31.45
CA ALA A 11 -3.98 -15.77 30.53
C ALA A 11 -4.66 -16.24 29.25
N LEU A 12 -5.94 -16.65 29.30
CA LEU A 12 -6.73 -17.02 28.14
C LEU A 12 -7.19 -15.83 27.27
N LEU A 13 -7.17 -14.60 27.80
CA LEU A 13 -7.53 -13.39 27.07
C LEU A 13 -6.34 -12.77 26.29
N PHE A 14 -5.12 -13.31 26.43
CA PHE A 14 -3.92 -12.80 25.76
C PHE A 14 -3.50 -13.60 24.50
N SER A 15 -4.31 -14.55 24.04
CA SER A 15 -3.99 -15.37 22.85
C SER A 15 -4.69 -14.91 21.58
N PHE A 16 -4.88 -13.63 21.37
CA PHE A 16 -5.24 -13.11 20.04
C PHE A 16 -3.95 -12.90 19.25
N GLY A 17 -3.51 -13.94 18.56
CA GLY A 17 -2.48 -13.84 17.53
C GLY A 17 -2.99 -12.93 16.40
N LEU A 18 -2.37 -11.77 16.23
CA LEU A 18 -2.58 -10.89 15.09
C LEU A 18 -1.91 -11.54 13.87
N TYR A 19 -2.68 -12.22 13.05
CA TYR A 19 -2.22 -12.86 11.82
C TYR A 19 -2.86 -12.16 10.62
N ALA A 20 -2.16 -11.22 10.02
CA ALA A 20 -2.55 -10.69 8.72
C ALA A 20 -1.28 -10.39 7.92
N GLN A 21 -1.04 -11.14 6.83
CA GLN A 21 -0.12 -10.70 5.80
C GLN A 21 -0.75 -9.50 5.09
N GLN A 22 -0.13 -8.34 5.25
CA GLN A 22 -0.53 -7.13 4.56
C GLN A 22 0.44 -6.87 3.39
N ASP A 23 -0.09 -6.33 2.29
CA ASP A 23 0.74 -5.78 1.21
C ASP A 23 1.59 -4.62 1.72
N ALA A 24 2.70 -4.35 1.04
CA ALA A 24 3.58 -3.23 1.34
C ALA A 24 2.79 -1.92 1.48
N MET A 25 2.98 -1.22 2.59
CA MET A 25 2.30 0.03 2.89
C MET A 25 3.19 1.22 2.59
N PHE A 26 2.61 2.24 1.98
CA PHE A 26 3.27 3.51 1.70
C PHE A 26 2.59 4.64 2.46
N THR A 27 3.36 5.55 3.03
CA THR A 27 2.81 6.71 3.71
C THR A 27 2.14 7.66 2.72
N LYS A 28 2.76 7.86 1.55
CA LYS A 28 2.28 8.83 0.57
C LYS A 28 1.77 8.16 -0.69
N TYR A 29 0.59 7.53 -0.56
CA TYR A 29 -0.09 6.81 -1.64
C TYR A 29 -0.36 7.66 -2.89
N MET A 30 -0.58 8.98 -2.73
CA MET A 30 -0.83 9.89 -3.83
C MET A 30 0.39 10.03 -4.78
N PHE A 31 1.59 9.73 -4.31
CA PHE A 31 2.80 9.73 -5.14
C PHE A 31 3.05 8.37 -5.80
N ASN A 32 2.31 7.32 -5.40
CA ASN A 32 2.52 5.94 -5.84
C ASN A 32 1.21 5.25 -6.24
N SER A 33 0.23 6.01 -6.75
CA SER A 33 -1.13 5.53 -7.04
C SER A 33 -1.19 4.35 -8.01
N LEU A 34 -0.20 4.20 -8.90
CA LEU A 34 -0.12 3.07 -9.85
C LEU A 34 0.02 1.71 -9.15
N VAL A 35 0.62 1.67 -7.97
CA VAL A 35 0.78 0.43 -7.18
C VAL A 35 -0.56 -0.10 -6.71
N TYR A 36 -1.47 0.79 -6.33
CA TYR A 36 -2.77 0.43 -5.78
C TYR A 36 -3.86 0.28 -6.85
N ASN A 37 -3.72 1.01 -7.97
CA ASN A 37 -4.77 1.05 -8.99
C ASN A 37 -4.17 1.08 -10.40
N PRO A 38 -4.28 -0.02 -11.17
CA PRO A 38 -3.76 -0.07 -12.53
C PRO A 38 -4.46 0.90 -13.49
N ALA A 39 -5.70 1.35 -13.19
CA ALA A 39 -6.40 2.35 -13.99
C ALA A 39 -5.76 3.75 -13.93
N TYR A 40 -4.84 3.99 -12.98
CA TYR A 40 -4.05 5.21 -12.91
C TYR A 40 -3.00 5.30 -14.04
N ALA A 41 -2.69 4.19 -14.73
CA ALA A 41 -1.70 4.18 -15.81
C ALA A 41 -2.02 5.20 -16.90
N GLY A 42 -1.06 6.09 -17.21
CA GLY A 42 -1.21 7.15 -18.20
C GLY A 42 -2.17 8.28 -17.79
N SER A 43 -2.60 8.40 -16.54
CA SER A 43 -3.49 9.48 -16.06
C SER A 43 -2.86 10.85 -16.21
N LYS A 44 -1.55 10.96 -16.08
CA LYS A 44 -0.78 12.16 -16.48
C LYS A 44 -0.65 12.20 -18.01
N ASP A 45 -0.65 13.39 -18.60
CA ASP A 45 -0.56 13.53 -20.06
C ASP A 45 0.87 13.37 -20.61
N HIS A 46 1.79 12.94 -19.78
CA HIS A 46 3.21 12.74 -20.08
C HIS A 46 3.73 11.48 -19.40
N MET A 47 4.94 11.09 -19.76
CA MET A 47 5.62 10.01 -19.03
C MET A 47 6.02 10.51 -17.66
N ALA A 48 5.69 9.73 -16.63
CA ALA A 48 6.08 9.96 -15.25
C ALA A 48 6.78 8.73 -14.68
N ILE A 49 7.87 8.96 -13.96
CA ILE A 49 8.61 7.94 -13.22
C ILE A 49 8.59 8.32 -11.75
N GLY A 50 8.35 7.37 -10.86
CA GLY A 50 8.40 7.52 -9.42
C GLY A 50 9.33 6.49 -8.78
N LEU A 51 10.10 6.93 -7.81
CA LEU A 51 10.91 6.10 -6.95
C LEU A 51 10.51 6.41 -5.51
N LEU A 52 10.37 5.39 -4.70
CA LEU A 52 10.03 5.53 -3.29
C LEU A 52 10.83 4.54 -2.47
N HIS A 53 11.36 5.00 -1.36
CA HIS A 53 12.00 4.18 -0.33
C HIS A 53 11.35 4.48 1.01
N ARG A 54 10.89 3.44 1.71
CA ARG A 54 10.31 3.51 3.05
C ARG A 54 11.05 2.59 3.99
N THR A 55 11.39 3.09 5.17
CA THR A 55 11.83 2.31 6.33
C THR A 55 10.78 2.50 7.43
N GLN A 56 10.05 1.46 7.74
CA GLN A 56 9.00 1.49 8.76
C GLN A 56 9.58 1.07 10.11
N TRP A 57 9.10 1.65 11.22
CA TRP A 57 9.49 1.34 12.60
C TRP A 57 11.01 1.31 12.81
N TRP A 58 11.67 2.37 12.37
CA TRP A 58 13.12 2.48 12.48
C TRP A 58 13.61 2.26 13.91
N GLY A 59 14.68 1.46 14.07
CA GLY A 59 15.24 1.05 15.34
C GLY A 59 14.83 -0.36 15.78
N ILE A 60 13.88 -1.01 15.09
CA ILE A 60 13.50 -2.39 15.33
C ILE A 60 14.23 -3.30 14.33
N ASP A 61 14.92 -4.33 14.82
CA ASP A 61 15.56 -5.32 13.97
C ASP A 61 14.51 -6.09 13.15
N GLY A 62 14.76 -6.26 11.85
CA GLY A 62 13.81 -6.90 10.94
C GLY A 62 12.59 -6.04 10.56
N ALA A 63 12.56 -4.76 10.94
CA ALA A 63 11.49 -3.85 10.56
C ALA A 63 11.32 -3.73 9.04
N PRO A 64 10.09 -3.47 8.55
CA PRO A 64 9.79 -3.44 7.13
C PRO A 64 10.60 -2.38 6.38
N THR A 65 11.15 -2.77 5.22
CA THR A 65 11.82 -1.87 4.29
C THR A 65 11.29 -2.11 2.89
N THR A 66 10.70 -1.08 2.31
CA THR A 66 10.04 -1.15 1.01
C THR A 66 10.68 -0.18 0.02
N GLN A 67 10.98 -0.65 -1.18
CA GLN A 67 11.35 0.19 -2.31
C GLN A 67 10.35 -0.03 -3.44
N SER A 68 9.98 1.04 -4.14
CA SER A 68 9.17 0.93 -5.35
C SER A 68 9.71 1.79 -6.47
N ILE A 69 9.55 1.27 -7.69
CA ILE A 69 9.78 1.98 -8.93
C ILE A 69 8.49 1.91 -9.73
N THR A 70 7.97 3.06 -10.11
CA THR A 70 6.79 3.15 -10.98
C THR A 70 7.12 3.97 -12.21
N ALA A 71 6.59 3.57 -13.35
CA ALA A 71 6.66 4.35 -14.57
C ALA A 71 5.34 4.21 -15.32
N HIS A 72 4.79 5.30 -15.82
CA HIS A 72 3.60 5.22 -16.67
C HIS A 72 3.56 6.35 -17.70
N THR A 73 2.88 6.09 -18.80
CA THR A 73 2.75 7.06 -19.89
C THR A 73 1.44 6.86 -20.64
N PRO A 74 0.79 7.92 -21.14
CA PRO A 74 -0.24 7.79 -22.14
C PRO A 74 0.38 7.43 -23.48
N LEU A 75 -0.33 6.62 -24.28
CA LEU A 75 0.00 6.39 -25.68
C LEU A 75 -0.57 7.49 -26.58
N ARG A 76 -0.17 7.47 -27.86
CA ARG A 76 -0.43 8.56 -28.82
C ARG A 76 -1.89 9.03 -28.95
N ASN A 77 -2.85 8.17 -28.69
CA ASN A 77 -4.28 8.50 -28.82
C ASN A 77 -4.91 9.05 -27.55
N ASP A 78 -4.14 9.25 -26.48
CA ASP A 78 -4.58 9.67 -25.14
C ASP A 78 -5.73 8.84 -24.52
N ARG A 79 -6.13 7.74 -25.18
CA ARG A 79 -7.15 6.81 -24.69
C ARG A 79 -6.56 5.60 -23.99
N VAL A 80 -5.30 5.32 -24.25
CA VAL A 80 -4.59 4.19 -23.67
C VAL A 80 -3.45 4.69 -22.81
N GLY A 81 -3.34 4.15 -21.61
CA GLY A 81 -2.20 4.32 -20.73
C GLY A 81 -1.54 2.97 -20.47
N VAL A 82 -0.23 2.98 -20.36
CA VAL A 82 0.58 1.83 -19.94
C VAL A 82 1.41 2.19 -18.74
N GLY A 83 1.67 1.21 -17.89
CA GLY A 83 2.46 1.42 -16.69
C GLY A 83 3.26 0.17 -16.31
N LEU A 84 4.30 0.39 -15.54
CA LEU A 84 5.15 -0.62 -14.92
C LEU A 84 5.29 -0.27 -13.44
N ASN A 85 5.14 -1.24 -12.57
CA ASN A 85 5.55 -1.12 -11.17
C ASN A 85 6.44 -2.28 -10.75
N LEU A 86 7.48 -1.95 -10.00
CA LEU A 86 8.39 -2.88 -9.35
C LEU A 86 8.38 -2.53 -7.87
N ILE A 87 8.19 -3.53 -7.01
CA ILE A 87 8.18 -3.36 -5.56
C ILE A 87 9.12 -4.41 -4.98
N ASN A 88 10.03 -3.97 -4.14
CA ASN A 88 10.88 -4.81 -3.30
C ASN A 88 10.51 -4.56 -1.85
N ASP A 89 10.09 -5.59 -1.14
CA ASP A 89 9.63 -5.51 0.23
C ASP A 89 10.30 -6.56 1.10
N VAL A 90 10.89 -6.14 2.20
CA VAL A 90 11.61 -7.01 3.16
C VAL A 90 11.01 -6.78 4.53
N ILE A 91 10.53 -7.85 5.17
CA ILE A 91 9.94 -7.82 6.52
C ILE A 91 10.50 -9.01 7.30
N GLY A 92 11.36 -8.77 8.27
CA GLY A 92 12.00 -9.83 9.05
C GLY A 92 12.70 -10.84 8.15
N PRO A 93 12.31 -12.13 8.23
CA PRO A 93 12.88 -13.19 7.38
C PRO A 93 12.29 -13.23 5.98
N THR A 94 11.22 -12.48 5.69
CA THR A 94 10.51 -12.54 4.41
C THR A 94 11.00 -11.48 3.42
N HIS A 95 11.05 -11.85 2.15
CA HIS A 95 11.43 -10.97 1.05
C HIS A 95 10.49 -11.20 -0.14
N SER A 96 9.85 -10.15 -0.60
CA SER A 96 8.93 -10.15 -1.73
C SER A 96 9.41 -9.18 -2.81
N ILE A 97 9.44 -9.64 -4.06
CA ILE A 97 9.70 -8.80 -5.23
C ILE A 97 8.53 -8.95 -6.17
N GLN A 98 7.82 -7.85 -6.42
CA GLN A 98 6.69 -7.79 -7.33
C GLN A 98 7.06 -7.00 -8.59
N ALA A 99 6.66 -7.52 -9.75
CA ALA A 99 6.80 -6.84 -11.04
C ALA A 99 5.47 -6.94 -11.80
N ASN A 100 4.84 -5.80 -12.07
CA ASN A 100 3.54 -5.75 -12.74
C ASN A 100 3.56 -4.75 -13.90
N ILE A 101 2.88 -5.11 -14.99
CA ILE A 101 2.59 -4.26 -16.13
C ILE A 101 1.11 -3.92 -16.09
N SER A 102 0.79 -2.63 -16.21
CA SER A 102 -0.58 -2.11 -16.20
C SER A 102 -0.97 -1.59 -17.58
N TYR A 103 -2.23 -1.81 -17.93
CA TYR A 103 -2.89 -1.27 -19.12
C TYR A 103 -4.18 -0.59 -18.66
N ALA A 104 -4.41 0.64 -19.09
CA ALA A 104 -5.62 1.39 -18.79
C ALA A 104 -6.26 1.96 -20.06
N TYR A 105 -7.58 1.77 -20.19
CA TYR A 105 -8.37 2.42 -21.24
C TYR A 105 -9.14 3.60 -20.66
N ARG A 106 -8.96 4.79 -21.23
CA ARG A 106 -9.47 6.07 -20.74
C ARG A 106 -10.60 6.58 -21.62
N ILE A 107 -11.79 6.69 -21.04
CA ILE A 107 -13.03 7.13 -21.68
C ILE A 107 -13.24 8.61 -21.33
N PRO A 108 -13.20 9.55 -22.29
CA PRO A 108 -13.51 10.93 -22.01
C PRO A 108 -15.01 11.11 -21.69
N ILE A 109 -15.32 11.80 -20.60
CA ILE A 109 -16.68 12.14 -20.17
C ILE A 109 -16.71 13.67 -19.91
N GLY A 110 -17.01 14.44 -20.93
CA GLY A 110 -16.94 15.89 -20.85
C GLY A 110 -15.52 16.39 -20.52
N LYS A 111 -15.37 17.06 -19.38
CA LYS A 111 -14.06 17.53 -18.88
C LYS A 111 -13.34 16.49 -17.99
N SER A 112 -13.97 15.36 -17.75
CA SER A 112 -13.44 14.29 -16.92
C SER A 112 -13.04 13.09 -17.77
N LYS A 113 -12.30 12.15 -17.20
CA LYS A 113 -11.95 10.87 -17.81
C LYS A 113 -12.30 9.74 -16.82
N LEU A 114 -12.90 8.68 -17.35
CA LEU A 114 -13.06 7.40 -16.66
C LEU A 114 -12.06 6.41 -17.23
N ALA A 115 -11.17 5.92 -16.41
CA ALA A 115 -10.21 4.88 -16.80
C ALA A 115 -10.61 3.55 -16.21
N ILE A 116 -10.49 2.49 -16.99
CA ILE A 116 -10.62 1.09 -16.57
C ILE A 116 -9.27 0.47 -16.81
N GLY A 117 -8.67 -0.11 -15.78
CA GLY A 117 -7.33 -0.65 -15.82
C GLY A 117 -7.28 -2.11 -15.44
N VAL A 118 -6.33 -2.81 -16.04
CA VAL A 118 -5.95 -4.18 -15.68
C VAL A 118 -4.44 -4.24 -15.52
N GLN A 119 -3.97 -5.15 -14.68
CA GLN A 119 -2.54 -5.44 -14.58
C GLN A 119 -2.29 -6.94 -14.56
N GLY A 120 -1.11 -7.31 -15.02
CA GLY A 120 -0.57 -8.65 -14.94
C GLY A 120 0.90 -8.62 -14.58
N GLY A 121 1.35 -9.61 -13.84
CA GLY A 121 2.73 -9.65 -13.39
C GLY A 121 3.06 -10.89 -12.59
N VAL A 122 4.13 -10.80 -11.82
CA VAL A 122 4.63 -11.88 -10.97
C VAL A 122 5.06 -11.33 -9.62
N ASN A 123 4.88 -12.15 -8.59
CA ASN A 123 5.41 -11.92 -7.26
C ASN A 123 6.36 -13.07 -6.90
N SER A 124 7.63 -12.78 -6.65
CA SER A 124 8.60 -13.72 -6.10
C SER A 124 8.64 -13.51 -4.58
N TRP A 125 8.13 -14.45 -3.84
CA TRP A 125 8.12 -14.44 -2.39
C TRP A 125 9.04 -15.52 -1.85
N ARG A 126 9.86 -15.18 -0.85
CA ARG A 126 10.75 -16.11 -0.15
C ARG A 126 10.84 -15.76 1.32
N ALA A 127 11.09 -16.77 2.15
CA ALA A 127 11.42 -16.59 3.56
C ALA A 127 12.76 -17.28 3.86
N ASP A 128 13.54 -16.69 4.76
CA ASP A 128 14.82 -17.21 5.23
C ASP A 128 14.69 -17.49 6.74
N TRP A 129 14.35 -18.73 7.07
CA TRP A 129 14.12 -19.16 8.45
C TRP A 129 15.40 -19.17 9.28
N THR A 130 16.59 -19.15 8.67
CA THR A 130 17.87 -19.10 9.41
C THR A 130 18.07 -17.80 10.18
N LYS A 131 17.28 -16.77 9.84
CA LYS A 131 17.30 -15.45 10.52
C LYS A 131 16.42 -15.42 11.76
N LEU A 132 15.65 -16.48 12.04
CA LEU A 132 14.79 -16.54 13.22
C LEU A 132 15.59 -17.05 14.42
N SER A 133 15.44 -16.35 15.55
CA SER A 133 15.88 -16.86 16.85
C SER A 133 14.72 -17.63 17.46
N LEU A 134 14.75 -18.94 17.36
CA LEU A 134 13.72 -19.82 17.91
C LEU A 134 13.95 -20.04 19.40
N GLU A 135 12.91 -19.91 20.23
CA GLU A 135 12.96 -20.23 21.66
C GLU A 135 13.15 -21.74 21.90
N GLN A 136 12.64 -22.58 20.99
CA GLN A 136 12.86 -24.02 20.97
C GLN A 136 13.79 -24.36 19.81
N GLN A 137 14.91 -25.03 20.11
CA GLN A 137 15.93 -25.38 19.11
C GLN A 137 15.46 -26.38 18.04
N VAL A 138 14.31 -27.02 18.22
CA VAL A 138 13.71 -27.97 17.27
C VAL A 138 12.23 -27.63 17.17
N ASP A 139 11.86 -26.85 16.16
CA ASP A 139 10.48 -26.62 15.79
C ASP A 139 10.27 -27.15 14.37
N ALA A 140 9.52 -28.26 14.27
CA ALA A 140 9.26 -28.94 13.00
C ALA A 140 8.66 -28.02 11.90
N ALA A 141 8.04 -26.89 12.29
CA ALA A 141 7.52 -25.91 11.33
C ALA A 141 8.63 -25.17 10.57
N TYR A 142 9.87 -25.15 11.10
CA TYR A 142 11.01 -24.43 10.56
C TYR A 142 12.19 -25.33 10.15
N ASP A 143 12.06 -26.67 10.32
CA ASP A 143 13.10 -27.65 9.94
C ASP A 143 13.27 -27.80 8.42
N ASP A 144 12.33 -27.30 7.65
CA ASP A 144 12.33 -27.40 6.20
C ASP A 144 13.12 -26.25 5.55
N PRO A 145 13.71 -26.47 4.34
CA PRO A 145 14.40 -25.41 3.62
C PRO A 145 13.48 -24.21 3.39
N SER A 146 14.06 -23.03 3.54
CA SER A 146 13.39 -21.73 3.37
C SER A 146 12.49 -21.70 2.14
N PRO A 147 11.18 -21.46 2.28
CA PRO A 147 10.25 -21.54 1.17
C PRO A 147 10.47 -20.40 0.16
N SER A 148 10.30 -20.72 -1.12
CA SER A 148 10.36 -19.75 -2.21
C SER A 148 9.25 -20.04 -3.22
N PHE A 149 8.50 -19.02 -3.61
CA PHE A 149 7.38 -19.12 -4.54
C PHE A 149 7.48 -18.05 -5.62
N ILE A 150 7.09 -18.40 -6.84
CA ILE A 150 6.83 -17.46 -7.92
C ILE A 150 5.33 -17.52 -8.21
N LEU A 151 4.62 -16.43 -7.94
CA LEU A 151 3.17 -16.35 -7.99
C LEU A 151 2.76 -15.41 -9.13
N PRO A 152 2.00 -15.86 -10.13
CA PRO A 152 1.38 -14.96 -11.08
C PRO A 152 0.47 -13.96 -10.38
N ASN A 153 0.48 -12.72 -10.85
CA ASN A 153 -0.38 -11.68 -10.29
C ASN A 153 -1.27 -11.09 -11.38
N PHE A 154 -2.54 -10.86 -11.03
CA PHE A 154 -3.50 -10.15 -11.86
C PHE A 154 -4.24 -9.14 -10.98
N GLY A 155 -4.49 -7.97 -11.53
CA GLY A 155 -5.20 -6.91 -10.83
C GLY A 155 -6.11 -6.12 -11.76
N GLY A 156 -7.00 -5.33 -11.15
CA GLY A 156 -7.92 -4.48 -11.87
C GLY A 156 -8.26 -3.21 -11.11
N GLY A 157 -8.85 -2.24 -11.81
CA GLY A 157 -9.30 -1.03 -11.16
C GLY A 157 -10.07 -0.09 -12.07
N ILE A 158 -10.66 0.90 -11.43
CA ILE A 158 -11.39 2.00 -12.06
C ILE A 158 -10.86 3.31 -11.48
N TYR A 159 -10.69 4.32 -12.32
CA TYR A 159 -10.21 5.63 -11.92
C TYR A 159 -10.96 6.72 -12.68
N PHE A 160 -11.72 7.54 -11.95
CA PHE A 160 -12.41 8.71 -12.47
C PHE A 160 -11.65 9.96 -12.05
N TYR A 161 -11.33 10.85 -12.97
CA TYR A 161 -10.55 12.03 -12.66
C TYR A 161 -10.78 13.18 -13.63
N ASN A 162 -10.49 14.38 -13.14
CA ASN A 162 -10.34 15.61 -13.91
C ASN A 162 -9.23 16.47 -13.28
N ASP A 163 -9.11 17.73 -13.68
CA ASP A 163 -8.06 18.62 -13.18
C ASP A 163 -8.13 18.91 -11.68
N ARG A 164 -9.29 18.71 -11.03
CA ARG A 164 -9.51 19.12 -9.64
C ARG A 164 -10.03 18.02 -8.70
N PHE A 165 -10.38 16.89 -9.25
CA PHE A 165 -10.97 15.81 -8.46
C PHE A 165 -10.58 14.46 -9.03
N TYR A 166 -10.38 13.50 -8.15
CA TYR A 166 -10.25 12.10 -8.54
C TYR A 166 -10.96 11.17 -7.55
N MET A 167 -11.33 10.01 -8.06
CA MET A 167 -11.84 8.88 -7.29
C MET A 167 -11.37 7.58 -7.95
N GLY A 168 -10.88 6.64 -7.18
CA GLY A 168 -10.37 5.38 -7.69
C GLY A 168 -10.75 4.20 -6.80
N LEU A 169 -10.98 3.06 -7.44
CA LEU A 169 -11.11 1.76 -6.81
C LEU A 169 -10.11 0.82 -7.48
N GLY A 170 -9.23 0.22 -6.70
CA GLY A 170 -8.20 -0.70 -7.19
C GLY A 170 -8.14 -1.99 -6.40
N VAL A 171 -7.88 -3.08 -7.10
CA VAL A 171 -7.63 -4.41 -6.54
C VAL A 171 -6.36 -4.94 -7.22
N PRO A 172 -5.16 -4.64 -6.65
CA PRO A 172 -3.89 -5.00 -7.29
C PRO A 172 -3.63 -6.51 -7.33
N HIS A 173 -4.28 -7.29 -6.46
CA HIS A 173 -4.19 -8.74 -6.40
C HIS A 173 -5.60 -9.35 -6.42
N LEU A 174 -6.00 -9.95 -7.54
CA LEU A 174 -7.30 -10.63 -7.67
C LEU A 174 -7.26 -12.08 -7.20
N ILE A 175 -6.09 -12.73 -7.30
CA ILE A 175 -5.89 -14.12 -6.91
C ILE A 175 -5.33 -14.15 -5.49
N GLU A 176 -5.95 -14.96 -4.65
CA GLU A 176 -5.47 -15.28 -3.31
C GLU A 176 -4.66 -16.57 -3.36
N TYR A 177 -3.45 -16.54 -2.83
CA TYR A 177 -2.57 -17.70 -2.78
C TYR A 177 -2.46 -18.25 -1.38
N ASP A 178 -2.61 -19.57 -1.27
CA ASP A 178 -2.31 -20.31 -0.06
C ASP A 178 -0.85 -20.80 -0.15
N LEU A 179 0.01 -20.23 0.66
CA LEU A 179 1.44 -20.51 0.69
C LEU A 179 1.80 -21.65 1.64
N ARG A 180 0.80 -22.34 2.20
CA ARG A 180 1.01 -23.50 3.08
C ARG A 180 1.62 -24.66 2.28
N LYS A 181 2.61 -25.32 2.84
CA LYS A 181 3.15 -26.55 2.27
C LYS A 181 2.12 -27.69 2.44
N LYS A 182 1.96 -28.50 1.40
CA LYS A 182 1.34 -29.82 1.54
C LYS A 182 2.39 -30.78 2.10
N GLY A 183 2.03 -31.58 3.12
CA GLY A 183 2.89 -32.64 3.63
C GLY A 183 3.28 -33.63 2.54
N LEU A 184 4.40 -34.32 2.69
CA LEU A 184 4.91 -35.33 1.75
C LEU A 184 3.93 -36.49 1.55
N ASP A 185 3.02 -36.70 2.47
CA ASP A 185 1.93 -37.71 2.48
C ASP A 185 0.63 -37.19 1.85
N GLY A 186 0.62 -35.93 1.37
CA GLY A 186 -0.58 -35.28 0.83
C GLY A 186 -1.55 -34.78 1.90
N GLY A 187 -1.24 -34.95 3.18
CA GLY A 187 -1.96 -34.38 4.31
C GLY A 187 -1.69 -32.87 4.42
N GLU A 188 -2.67 -32.11 4.90
CA GLU A 188 -2.44 -30.71 5.28
C GLU A 188 -1.56 -30.69 6.53
N VAL A 189 -0.35 -30.11 6.41
CA VAL A 189 0.41 -29.74 7.59
C VAL A 189 -0.38 -28.62 8.27
N GLU A 190 -0.62 -28.71 9.57
CA GLU A 190 -1.17 -27.60 10.36
C GLU A 190 -0.18 -26.42 10.37
N THR A 191 -0.04 -25.77 9.22
CA THR A 191 0.73 -24.53 9.11
C THR A 191 -0.17 -23.37 9.49
N PRO A 192 0.37 -22.36 10.18
CA PRO A 192 -0.40 -21.21 10.60
C PRO A 192 -1.06 -20.49 9.42
N ILE A 193 -2.26 -19.95 9.64
CA ILE A 193 -3.10 -19.26 8.66
C ILE A 193 -2.42 -18.02 8.03
N TRP A 194 -1.33 -17.51 8.63
CA TRP A 194 -0.53 -16.40 8.11
C TRP A 194 0.15 -16.66 6.75
N ALA A 195 0.20 -17.92 6.29
CA ALA A 195 0.76 -18.26 4.99
C ALA A 195 -0.20 -18.03 3.80
N LYS A 196 -1.26 -17.25 3.96
CA LYS A 196 -2.19 -16.92 2.87
C LYS A 196 -2.06 -15.45 2.45
N GLN A 197 -1.88 -15.21 1.15
CA GLN A 197 -1.96 -13.89 0.56
C GLN A 197 -3.43 -13.55 0.30
N TYR A 198 -3.95 -12.55 1.01
CA TYR A 198 -5.33 -12.09 0.88
C TYR A 198 -5.46 -10.99 -0.17
N ARG A 199 -6.68 -10.86 -0.70
CA ARG A 199 -7.04 -9.79 -1.64
C ARG A 199 -7.19 -8.45 -0.91
N HIS A 200 -6.55 -7.41 -1.46
CA HIS A 200 -6.63 -6.06 -0.96
C HIS A 200 -7.51 -5.20 -1.87
N TYR A 201 -8.35 -4.38 -1.26
CA TYR A 201 -9.22 -3.41 -1.91
C TYR A 201 -8.81 -2.02 -1.47
N PHE A 202 -8.55 -1.16 -2.45
CA PHE A 202 -8.14 0.22 -2.22
C PHE A 202 -9.17 1.17 -2.81
N PHE A 203 -9.74 2.04 -2.00
CA PHE A 203 -10.53 3.16 -2.45
C PHE A 203 -9.78 4.45 -2.15
N SER A 204 -9.59 5.29 -3.16
CA SER A 204 -8.91 6.59 -2.99
C SER A 204 -9.73 7.70 -3.62
N THR A 205 -9.75 8.85 -2.96
CA THR A 205 -10.38 10.07 -3.50
C THR A 205 -9.65 11.30 -3.00
N GLY A 206 -9.70 12.36 -3.79
CA GLY A 206 -9.10 13.65 -3.40
C GLY A 206 -9.54 14.78 -4.30
N ALA A 207 -9.33 15.99 -3.81
CA ALA A 207 -9.69 17.20 -4.51
C ALA A 207 -8.55 18.22 -4.46
N ALA A 208 -8.51 19.11 -5.45
CA ALA A 208 -7.65 20.30 -5.48
C ALA A 208 -8.55 21.54 -5.45
N ILE A 209 -8.51 22.28 -4.35
CA ILE A 209 -9.34 23.43 -4.07
C ILE A 209 -8.45 24.68 -4.07
N PRO A 210 -8.49 25.51 -5.13
CA PRO A 210 -7.75 26.77 -5.15
C PRO A 210 -8.26 27.71 -4.06
N LEU A 211 -7.41 28.06 -3.10
CA LEU A 211 -7.72 29.05 -2.06
C LEU A 211 -7.34 30.46 -2.49
N LYS A 212 -6.23 30.59 -3.20
CA LYS A 212 -5.73 31.86 -3.73
C LYS A 212 -5.22 31.69 -5.16
N GLY A 213 -6.16 31.35 -6.06
CA GLY A 213 -5.84 30.98 -7.42
C GLY A 213 -4.85 29.79 -7.45
N GLU A 214 -3.86 29.85 -8.33
CA GLU A 214 -2.83 28.82 -8.45
C GLU A 214 -1.67 29.00 -7.44
N MET A 215 -1.66 30.12 -6.70
CA MET A 215 -0.60 30.38 -5.71
C MET A 215 -0.74 29.50 -4.47
N LEU A 216 -1.98 29.16 -4.10
CA LEU A 216 -2.26 28.33 -2.92
C LEU A 216 -3.44 27.43 -3.22
N VAL A 217 -3.18 26.13 -3.18
CA VAL A 217 -4.18 25.08 -3.42
C VAL A 217 -4.23 24.14 -2.23
N PHE A 218 -5.42 23.95 -1.68
CA PHE A 218 -5.69 22.96 -0.64
C PHE A 218 -6.03 21.61 -1.31
N LYS A 219 -5.37 20.55 -0.87
CA LYS A 219 -5.52 19.20 -1.45
C LYS A 219 -5.85 18.18 -0.37
N PRO A 220 -7.12 18.06 0.02
CA PRO A 220 -7.57 16.96 0.87
C PRO A 220 -7.63 15.66 0.06
N SER A 221 -7.26 14.55 0.68
CA SER A 221 -7.44 13.22 0.10
C SER A 221 -7.66 12.15 1.17
N ILE A 222 -8.26 11.04 0.76
CA ILE A 222 -8.55 9.89 1.60
C ILE A 222 -8.18 8.63 0.84
N LEU A 223 -7.52 7.70 1.53
CA LEU A 223 -7.35 6.31 1.12
C LEU A 223 -8.06 5.42 2.13
N ILE A 224 -8.81 4.44 1.65
CA ILE A 224 -9.37 3.36 2.46
C ILE A 224 -8.83 2.06 1.91
N LYS A 225 -8.28 1.22 2.80
CA LYS A 225 -7.76 -0.10 2.50
C LYS A 225 -8.55 -1.13 3.29
N ASN A 226 -9.04 -2.13 2.59
CA ASN A 226 -9.69 -3.29 3.20
C ASN A 226 -9.03 -4.57 2.71
N VAL A 227 -8.84 -5.53 3.59
CA VAL A 227 -8.27 -6.86 3.30
C VAL A 227 -9.37 -7.89 3.42
N GLY A 228 -9.59 -8.67 2.36
CA GLY A 228 -10.51 -9.79 2.39
C GLY A 228 -12.00 -9.43 2.43
N LEU A 229 -12.43 -8.25 1.94
CA LEU A 229 -13.83 -7.78 1.95
C LEU A 229 -14.86 -8.82 1.49
N LEU A 230 -14.51 -9.70 0.57
CA LEU A 230 -15.37 -10.73 0.01
C LEU A 230 -14.97 -12.16 0.45
N SER A 231 -13.96 -12.32 1.31
CA SER A 231 -13.52 -13.65 1.77
C SER A 231 -14.56 -14.32 2.68
N GLY A 232 -15.42 -13.56 3.36
CA GLY A 232 -16.54 -14.08 4.17
C GLY A 232 -17.69 -14.67 3.36
N ILE A 233 -17.71 -14.57 2.04
CA ILE A 233 -18.71 -15.23 1.18
C ILE A 233 -18.39 -16.73 1.02
N ASN A 234 -17.13 -17.13 1.16
CA ASN A 234 -16.73 -18.53 1.22
C ASN A 234 -16.82 -19.01 2.67
N LYS A 235 -17.78 -19.86 2.94
CA LYS A 235 -18.36 -20.31 4.21
C LYS A 235 -17.45 -21.06 5.19
N ASP A 236 -16.15 -20.87 5.21
CA ASP A 236 -15.29 -21.45 6.26
C ASP A 236 -15.33 -20.55 7.49
N GLU A 237 -16.04 -20.97 8.53
CA GLU A 237 -16.20 -20.26 9.81
C GLU A 237 -14.85 -19.90 10.47
N ALA A 238 -13.79 -20.66 10.19
CA ALA A 238 -12.43 -20.35 10.62
C ALA A 238 -11.87 -19.04 10.06
N TYR A 239 -12.42 -18.52 8.97
CA TYR A 239 -11.95 -17.31 8.29
C TYR A 239 -12.73 -16.04 8.65
N GLN A 240 -13.85 -16.14 9.36
CA GLN A 240 -14.67 -14.97 9.72
C GLN A 240 -13.99 -14.02 10.72
N ASN A 241 -12.94 -14.49 11.42
CA ASN A 241 -12.24 -13.73 12.46
C ASN A 241 -10.82 -13.28 12.07
N LEU A 242 -10.41 -13.42 10.80
CA LEU A 242 -9.04 -13.14 10.34
C LEU A 242 -8.93 -11.96 9.38
N GLY A 243 -9.93 -11.13 9.30
CA GLY A 243 -9.86 -9.87 8.56
C GLY A 243 -8.86 -8.91 9.21
N ALA A 244 -7.89 -8.41 8.46
CA ALA A 244 -7.17 -7.24 8.91
C ALA A 244 -8.17 -6.07 9.05
N PRO A 245 -8.00 -5.19 10.05
CA PRO A 245 -8.89 -4.05 10.24
C PRO A 245 -8.96 -3.20 8.97
N THR A 246 -10.11 -2.58 8.73
CA THR A 246 -10.26 -1.64 7.62
C THR A 246 -9.53 -0.36 7.95
N GLU A 247 -8.41 -0.12 7.28
CA GLU A 247 -7.59 1.05 7.48
C GLU A 247 -8.07 2.24 6.64
N PHE A 248 -7.90 3.43 7.17
CA PHE A 248 -8.07 4.67 6.42
C PHE A 248 -6.91 5.62 6.69
N ASP A 249 -6.62 6.44 5.68
CA ASP A 249 -5.56 7.45 5.70
C ASP A 249 -6.17 8.76 5.18
N ILE A 250 -6.23 9.79 6.03
CA ILE A 250 -6.72 11.12 5.67
C ILE A 250 -5.51 12.04 5.53
N ASP A 251 -5.32 12.61 4.35
CA ASP A 251 -4.25 13.57 4.07
C ASP A 251 -4.83 14.97 3.85
N LEU A 252 -4.27 15.95 4.54
CA LEU A 252 -4.58 17.36 4.37
C LEU A 252 -3.31 18.09 3.97
N SER A 253 -3.30 18.68 2.79
CA SER A 253 -2.08 19.29 2.26
C SER A 253 -2.31 20.60 1.54
N LEU A 254 -1.26 21.41 1.49
CA LEU A 254 -1.21 22.71 0.83
C LEU A 254 -0.09 22.75 -0.19
N MET A 255 -0.44 23.13 -1.42
CA MET A 255 0.51 23.34 -2.50
C MET A 255 0.69 24.84 -2.74
N PHE A 256 1.92 25.30 -2.64
CA PHE A 256 2.33 26.69 -2.85
C PHE A 256 3.02 26.86 -4.19
N TYR A 257 2.55 27.81 -5.01
CA TYR A 257 3.15 28.18 -6.30
C TYR A 257 3.38 26.99 -7.24
N GLN A 258 2.57 25.92 -7.09
CA GLN A 258 2.70 24.66 -7.84
C GLN A 258 4.08 23.98 -7.69
N ALA A 259 4.89 24.44 -6.77
CA ALA A 259 6.25 23.95 -6.55
C ALA A 259 6.45 23.32 -5.19
N PHE A 260 6.02 23.95 -4.12
CA PHE A 260 6.21 23.45 -2.76
C PHE A 260 4.91 22.89 -2.21
N TRP A 261 4.93 21.63 -1.79
CA TRP A 261 3.77 20.92 -1.31
C TRP A 261 4.07 20.33 0.06
N ILE A 262 3.28 20.69 1.07
CA ILE A 262 3.40 20.21 2.45
C ILE A 262 2.07 19.66 2.91
N GLY A 263 2.10 18.67 3.79
CA GLY A 263 0.89 18.10 4.33
C GLY A 263 1.12 17.33 5.62
N ALA A 264 0.00 17.01 6.24
CA ALA A 264 -0.09 16.12 7.37
C ALA A 264 -1.16 15.06 7.09
N SER A 265 -0.92 13.84 7.57
CA SER A 265 -1.86 12.74 7.41
C SER A 265 -2.12 12.09 8.77
N PHE A 266 -3.29 11.51 8.89
CA PHE A 266 -3.69 10.69 10.02
C PHE A 266 -4.12 9.33 9.49
N ARG A 267 -3.48 8.28 10.00
CA ARG A 267 -3.78 6.87 9.68
C ARG A 267 -4.36 6.17 10.88
N SER A 268 -5.41 5.40 10.65
CA SER A 268 -5.99 4.54 11.66
C SER A 268 -6.85 3.44 11.04
N ALA A 269 -7.32 2.53 11.87
CA ALA A 269 -8.35 1.56 11.53
C ALA A 269 -9.71 2.05 12.06
N PHE A 270 -10.81 1.67 11.39
CA PHE A 270 -12.16 2.00 11.88
C PHE A 270 -12.44 1.36 13.24
N GLU A 271 -11.91 0.17 13.47
CA GLU A 271 -12.04 -0.60 14.72
C GLU A 271 -11.36 0.09 15.93
N ALA A 272 -10.49 1.09 15.69
CA ALA A 272 -9.89 1.87 16.77
C ALA A 272 -10.91 2.75 17.52
N PHE A 273 -12.04 3.08 16.90
CA PHE A 273 -13.10 3.86 17.53
C PHE A 273 -14.02 3.02 18.42
N ASP A 274 -13.95 1.70 18.33
CA ASP A 274 -14.70 0.75 19.15
C ASP A 274 -13.85 0.18 20.30
N ASP A 275 -12.71 0.85 20.67
CA ASP A 275 -11.74 0.42 21.70
C ASP A 275 -11.12 -0.98 21.42
N THR A 276 -11.25 -1.50 20.21
CA THR A 276 -10.72 -2.80 19.82
C THR A 276 -9.32 -2.74 19.22
N SER A 277 -8.86 -1.53 18.86
CA SER A 277 -7.55 -1.26 18.27
C SER A 277 -7.00 0.07 18.78
N SER A 278 -5.79 0.41 18.38
CA SER A 278 -5.16 1.72 18.65
C SER A 278 -5.05 2.53 17.37
N PHE A 279 -4.97 3.87 17.50
CA PHE A 279 -4.58 4.73 16.38
C PHE A 279 -3.20 4.33 15.87
N ASP A 280 -2.99 4.40 14.54
CA ASP A 280 -1.75 3.93 13.92
C ASP A 280 -0.66 5.00 13.92
N SER A 281 -0.84 6.08 13.17
CA SER A 281 0.18 7.11 13.02
C SER A 281 -0.36 8.48 12.65
N VAL A 282 0.47 9.49 12.91
CA VAL A 282 0.37 10.83 12.33
C VAL A 282 1.63 11.10 11.54
N ASP A 283 1.49 11.54 10.32
CA ASP A 283 2.62 11.81 9.44
C ASP A 283 2.70 13.28 9.07
N LEU A 284 3.95 13.77 8.94
CA LEU A 284 4.27 15.05 8.32
C LEU A 284 5.11 14.82 7.09
N TRP A 285 4.84 15.55 6.02
CA TRP A 285 5.56 15.40 4.79
C TRP A 285 5.72 16.69 4.00
N ALA A 286 6.73 16.73 3.17
CA ALA A 286 6.96 17.83 2.25
C ALA A 286 7.50 17.31 0.92
N SER A 287 7.21 18.04 -0.15
CA SER A 287 7.72 17.74 -1.49
C SER A 287 7.97 19.04 -2.26
N TYR A 288 9.01 19.05 -3.10
CA TYR A 288 9.37 20.15 -3.93
C TYR A 288 9.47 19.73 -5.39
N TYR A 289 8.80 20.49 -6.26
CA TYR A 289 8.85 20.35 -7.72
C TYR A 289 9.84 21.33 -8.30
N LEU A 290 10.85 20.81 -8.95
CA LEU A 290 11.82 21.61 -9.69
C LEU A 290 11.29 21.90 -11.11
N GLN A 291 11.73 23.01 -11.68
CA GLN A 291 11.29 23.43 -13.03
C GLN A 291 11.68 22.46 -14.15
N ASN A 292 12.67 21.60 -13.92
CA ASN A 292 13.12 20.59 -14.89
C ASN A 292 12.27 19.30 -14.87
N GLY A 293 11.18 19.26 -14.09
CA GLY A 293 10.32 18.09 -13.95
C GLY A 293 10.71 17.12 -12.84
N LEU A 294 11.81 17.36 -12.11
CA LEU A 294 12.21 16.56 -10.96
C LEU A 294 11.37 16.96 -9.74
N ARG A 295 10.88 15.97 -9.01
CA ARG A 295 10.23 16.10 -7.71
C ARG A 295 11.03 15.37 -6.66
N ILE A 296 11.23 16.00 -5.51
CA ILE A 296 11.86 15.40 -4.34
C ILE A 296 10.91 15.56 -3.16
N GLY A 297 10.71 14.53 -2.37
CA GLY A 297 9.86 14.57 -1.20
C GLY A 297 10.37 13.68 -0.09
N ALA A 298 9.91 13.97 1.12
CA ALA A 298 10.16 13.17 2.31
C ALA A 298 8.95 13.18 3.23
N ALA A 299 8.75 12.11 3.97
CA ALA A 299 7.74 11.99 4.99
C ALA A 299 8.33 11.33 6.24
N TYR A 300 7.76 11.69 7.38
CA TYR A 300 8.04 11.09 8.68
C TYR A 300 6.73 10.72 9.36
N ASP A 301 6.59 9.43 9.75
CA ASP A 301 5.43 8.93 10.45
C ASP A 301 5.78 8.78 11.94
N TYR A 302 5.01 9.45 12.77
CA TYR A 302 5.05 9.27 14.21
C TYR A 302 4.05 8.19 14.62
N THR A 303 4.58 7.08 15.13
CA THR A 303 3.77 5.91 15.55
C THR A 303 2.99 6.22 16.82
N LEU A 304 1.68 5.96 16.84
CA LEU A 304 0.80 6.15 18.00
C LEU A 304 0.49 4.83 18.73
N THR A 305 0.83 3.70 18.14
CA THR A 305 0.59 2.37 18.72
C THR A 305 1.58 2.07 19.85
N LYS A 306 1.41 0.91 20.50
CA LYS A 306 2.34 0.40 21.53
C LYS A 306 3.78 0.22 21.03
N LEU A 307 4.01 0.23 19.72
CA LEU A 307 5.33 0.21 19.09
C LEU A 307 6.10 1.54 19.24
N GLN A 308 5.46 2.61 19.73
CA GLN A 308 6.09 3.91 19.94
C GLN A 308 7.34 3.86 20.83
N GLY A 309 7.39 2.93 21.82
CA GLY A 309 8.54 2.80 22.71
C GLY A 309 9.79 2.27 22.01
N PRO A 310 9.72 1.11 21.33
CA PRO A 310 10.86 0.50 20.63
C PRO A 310 11.11 1.13 19.25
N ALA A 311 10.11 1.68 18.56
CA ALA A 311 10.24 2.25 17.22
C ALA A 311 10.45 3.76 17.27
N GLN A 312 11.39 4.26 16.49
CA GLN A 312 11.65 5.69 16.33
C GLN A 312 10.83 6.33 15.19
N GLY A 313 9.66 5.75 14.86
CA GLY A 313 8.82 6.17 13.74
C GLY A 313 9.21 5.53 12.41
N SER A 314 8.68 6.08 11.30
CA SER A 314 8.97 5.58 9.95
C SER A 314 9.37 6.74 9.04
N PHE A 315 10.27 6.46 8.10
CA PHE A 315 10.74 7.44 7.11
C PHE A 315 10.38 7.00 5.70
N GLU A 316 10.00 7.96 4.87
CA GLU A 316 9.77 7.75 3.46
C GLU A 316 10.45 8.85 2.64
N VAL A 317 11.21 8.45 1.62
CA VAL A 317 11.85 9.36 0.66
C VAL A 317 11.27 9.07 -0.72
N MET A 318 10.91 10.13 -1.43
CA MET A 318 10.26 10.06 -2.73
C MET A 318 11.03 10.88 -3.76
N LEU A 319 11.27 10.29 -4.91
CA LEU A 319 11.78 10.98 -6.09
C LEU A 319 10.78 10.77 -7.23
N GLY A 320 10.54 11.79 -8.01
CA GLY A 320 9.68 11.71 -9.19
C GLY A 320 10.30 12.49 -10.35
N TYR A 321 10.07 12.00 -11.56
CA TYR A 321 10.46 12.74 -12.75
C TYR A 321 9.32 12.72 -13.79
N GLU A 322 8.94 13.89 -14.24
CA GLU A 322 7.89 14.11 -15.23
C GLU A 322 8.50 14.64 -16.53
N PHE A 323 8.34 13.87 -17.62
CA PHE A 323 8.91 14.22 -18.91
C PHE A 323 7.97 15.19 -19.65
N ASN A 324 8.26 16.48 -19.64
CA ASN A 324 7.49 17.48 -20.37
C ASN A 324 7.84 17.46 -21.87
N TYR A 325 7.13 16.64 -22.66
CA TYR A 325 7.31 16.59 -24.11
C TYR A 325 6.69 17.77 -24.87
N LYS A 326 5.89 18.61 -24.23
CA LYS A 326 5.20 19.74 -24.87
C LYS A 326 5.41 21.02 -24.06
N THR A 327 6.60 21.53 -24.06
CA THR A 327 6.93 22.84 -23.56
C THR A 327 6.46 23.90 -24.54
N LYS A 328 5.27 24.47 -24.43
CA LYS A 328 4.95 25.86 -24.89
C LYS A 328 3.51 26.30 -24.67
N GLN A 329 2.65 25.50 -24.11
CA GLN A 329 1.34 25.97 -23.66
C GLN A 329 1.23 25.70 -22.17
N LEU A 330 0.96 26.74 -21.40
CA LEU A 330 0.45 26.65 -20.03
C LEU A 330 -0.86 25.87 -20.09
N VAL A 331 -0.75 24.56 -20.08
CA VAL A 331 -1.89 23.68 -19.86
C VAL A 331 -2.22 23.83 -18.39
N THR A 332 -3.49 24.04 -18.07
CA THR A 332 -4.05 24.10 -16.72
C THR A 332 -3.34 23.10 -15.81
N PRO A 333 -2.80 23.51 -14.66
CA PRO A 333 -2.03 22.63 -13.82
C PRO A 333 -2.89 21.43 -13.40
N ARG A 334 -2.43 20.24 -13.71
CA ARG A 334 -3.06 19.01 -13.27
C ARG A 334 -2.51 18.67 -11.90
N TYR A 335 -3.37 18.64 -10.94
CA TYR A 335 -3.00 18.44 -9.54
C TYR A 335 -2.86 16.96 -9.16
N PHE A 336 -3.23 16.02 -10.08
CA PHE A 336 -3.25 14.57 -9.77
C PHE A 336 -2.61 13.74 -10.87
#